data_3cdbbc8c55c9186e55503422f149b249
#
_entry.id   3cdbbc8c55c9186e55503422f149b249
#
_cell.length_a   1.000
_cell.length_b   1.000
_cell.length_c   1.000
_cell.angle_alpha   90.00
_cell.angle_beta   90.00
_cell.angle_gamma   90.00
#
_symmetry.space_group_name_H-M   'P 1'
#
loop_
_entity.id
_entity.type
_entity.pdbx_description
1 polymer ?
#
loop_
_entity_poly.entity_id
_entity_poly.type
_entity_poly.pdbx_seq_one_letter_code
_entity_poly.pdbx_strand_id
1 'polypeptide(L)'
;MRIFAHMEGRKRIEVVAAVIRRGDKIFATQRGYGDWKDWWEFPGGKMEPGETAQAALVREIREELEAEVCVGPLLQTVEWDYPAFHLTLHCFWCSLATDALHLLEHESARWPGAADLGSVRWLPADEQLLPLIARTLKR
;
A
#
# COMPACT_ATOMS: atom_id res chain seq x y z
N MET A 1 -31.68 -5.24 -4.28
CA MET A 1 -31.29 -5.87 -4.47
C MET A 1 -30.54 -6.66 -3.68
N ARG A 2 -30.32 -7.62 -3.91
CA ARG A 2 -29.74 -8.50 -3.12
C ARG A 2 -28.29 -8.39 -3.03
N ILE A 3 -27.67 -7.70 -3.92
CA ILE A 3 -26.28 -7.38 -3.83
C ILE A 3 -25.95 -6.70 -2.51
N PHE A 4 -26.82 -5.76 -2.10
CA PHE A 4 -26.60 -5.11 -0.82
C PHE A 4 -26.73 -6.06 0.35
N ALA A 5 -27.70 -6.95 0.35
CA ALA A 5 -27.84 -7.90 1.42
C ALA A 5 -26.64 -8.81 1.53
N HIS A 6 -26.11 -9.22 0.37
CA HIS A 6 -24.92 -10.06 0.32
C HIS A 6 -23.70 -9.30 0.87
N MET A 7 -23.55 -8.05 0.50
CA MET A 7 -22.40 -7.24 0.93
C MET A 7 -22.48 -6.78 2.36
N GLU A 8 -23.70 -6.65 2.90
CA GLU A 8 -23.85 -6.22 4.29
C GLU A 8 -23.19 -7.16 5.28
N GLY A 9 -23.09 -8.44 4.94
CA GLY A 9 -22.44 -9.41 5.81
C GLY A 9 -20.95 -9.45 5.66
N ARG A 10 -20.38 -8.70 4.71
CA ARG A 10 -18.95 -8.74 4.47
C ARG A 10 -18.23 -7.78 5.40
N LYS A 11 -17.09 -8.23 5.90
CA LYS A 11 -16.20 -7.36 6.65
C LYS A 11 -15.65 -6.28 5.73
N ARG A 12 -15.61 -5.05 6.25
CA ARG A 12 -15.02 -3.93 5.52
C ARG A 12 -13.76 -3.50 6.24
N ILE A 13 -12.68 -3.35 5.49
CA ILE A 13 -11.38 -2.98 6.05
C ILE A 13 -10.89 -1.73 5.32
N GLU A 14 -10.54 -0.72 6.09
CA GLU A 14 -9.99 0.52 5.55
C GLU A 14 -8.50 0.58 5.85
N VAL A 15 -7.69 0.73 4.80
CA VAL A 15 -6.24 0.62 4.85
C VAL A 15 -5.61 1.81 4.17
N VAL A 16 -4.45 2.21 4.65
CA VAL A 16 -3.61 3.23 4.01
C VAL A 16 -2.33 2.60 3.51
N ALA A 17 -1.78 3.11 2.42
CA ALA A 17 -0.53 2.62 1.87
C ALA A 17 0.32 3.77 1.35
N ALA A 18 1.63 3.60 1.46
CA ALA A 18 2.60 4.60 1.04
C ALA A 18 3.29 4.14 -0.24
N VAL A 19 3.18 4.95 -1.29
CA VAL A 19 3.99 4.79 -2.48
C VAL A 19 5.20 5.68 -2.26
N ILE A 20 6.23 5.12 -1.64
CA ILE A 20 7.43 5.87 -1.26
C ILE A 20 8.32 6.00 -2.49
N ARG A 21 8.53 7.24 -2.92
CA ARG A 21 9.30 7.53 -4.12
C ARG A 21 10.70 8.02 -3.77
N ARG A 22 11.68 7.49 -4.48
CA ARG A 22 13.06 7.96 -4.42
C ARG A 22 13.55 8.07 -5.86
N GLY A 23 13.64 9.29 -6.38
CA GLY A 23 13.98 9.51 -7.78
C GLY A 23 12.91 8.93 -8.70
N ASP A 24 13.30 8.02 -9.58
CA ASP A 24 12.40 7.36 -10.53
C ASP A 24 11.99 5.96 -10.07
N LYS A 25 12.16 5.64 -8.79
CA LYS A 25 11.85 4.33 -8.23
C LYS A 25 10.88 4.45 -7.07
N ILE A 26 10.14 3.37 -6.82
CA ILE A 26 9.21 3.30 -5.69
C ILE A 26 9.53 2.06 -4.85
N PHE A 27 9.17 2.12 -3.57
CA PHE A 27 9.48 1.05 -2.62
C PHE A 27 8.34 0.03 -2.57
N ALA A 28 8.68 -1.24 -2.75
CA ALA A 28 7.72 -2.34 -2.71
C ALA A 28 8.19 -3.38 -1.70
N THR A 29 7.26 -4.00 -0.98
CA THR A 29 7.55 -4.97 0.06
C THR A 29 6.83 -6.29 -0.21
N GLN A 30 7.46 -7.40 0.18
CA GLN A 30 6.91 -8.73 0.04
C GLN A 30 6.39 -9.22 1.38
N ARG A 31 5.13 -9.67 1.40
CA ARG A 31 4.50 -10.16 2.62
C ARG A 31 5.19 -11.41 3.12
N GLY A 32 5.51 -11.44 4.41
CA GLY A 32 6.28 -12.53 5.00
C GLY A 32 5.44 -13.58 5.71
N TYR A 33 4.13 -13.37 5.88
CA TYR A 33 3.28 -14.31 6.61
C TYR A 33 1.80 -14.09 6.28
N GLY A 34 0.97 -15.02 6.73
CA GLY A 34 -0.48 -14.93 6.63
C GLY A 34 -1.00 -15.18 5.22
N ASP A 35 -2.23 -14.73 5.00
CA ASP A 35 -2.84 -14.82 3.67
C ASP A 35 -2.06 -13.97 2.70
N TRP A 36 -1.92 -14.46 1.47
CA TRP A 36 -1.17 -13.78 0.42
C TRP A 36 0.32 -13.68 0.72
N LYS A 37 0.86 -14.60 1.52
CA LYS A 37 2.30 -14.68 1.74
C LYS A 37 3.03 -14.75 0.40
N ASP A 38 4.17 -14.06 0.31
CA ASP A 38 5.03 -13.96 -0.87
C ASP A 38 4.52 -13.02 -1.96
N TRP A 39 3.29 -12.50 -1.84
CA TRP A 39 2.81 -11.47 -2.74
C TRP A 39 3.36 -10.11 -2.33
N TRP A 40 3.37 -9.17 -3.26
CA TRP A 40 3.97 -7.86 -3.06
C TRP A 40 2.91 -6.78 -2.87
N GLU A 41 3.27 -5.74 -2.11
CA GLU A 41 2.35 -4.65 -1.78
C GLU A 41 3.15 -3.39 -1.47
N PHE A 42 2.45 -2.25 -1.42
CA PHE A 42 3.02 -1.03 -0.86
C PHE A 42 2.86 -1.09 0.65
N PRO A 43 3.87 -0.61 1.42
CA PRO A 43 3.78 -0.68 2.89
C PRO A 43 2.66 0.21 3.42
N GLY A 44 2.05 -0.21 4.51
CA GLY A 44 0.94 0.48 5.15
C GLY A 44 0.21 -0.45 6.08
N GLY A 45 -1.03 -0.12 6.40
CA GLY A 45 -1.83 -0.95 7.28
C GLY A 45 -3.19 -0.35 7.58
N LYS A 46 -3.88 -0.94 8.54
CA LYS A 46 -5.24 -0.55 8.87
C LYS A 46 -5.29 0.80 9.59
N MET A 47 -6.30 1.59 9.24
CA MET A 47 -6.59 2.81 9.98
C MET A 47 -7.23 2.42 11.32
N GLU A 48 -6.88 3.18 12.36
CA GLU A 48 -7.52 3.03 13.67
C GLU A 48 -8.62 4.06 13.81
N PRO A 49 -9.63 3.79 14.66
CA PRO A 49 -10.73 4.73 14.84
C PRO A 49 -10.24 6.12 15.22
N GLY A 50 -10.76 7.14 14.55
CA GLY A 50 -10.41 8.53 14.83
C GLY A 50 -9.14 9.03 14.17
N GLU A 51 -8.38 8.17 13.49
CA GLU A 51 -7.20 8.62 12.76
C GLU A 51 -7.57 9.22 11.42
N THR A 52 -6.83 10.25 10.99
CA THR A 52 -6.83 10.63 9.58
C THR A 52 -6.01 9.60 8.80
N ALA A 53 -6.24 9.51 7.49
CA ALA A 53 -5.45 8.61 6.65
C ALA A 53 -3.96 8.93 6.73
N GLN A 54 -3.60 10.23 6.72
CA GLN A 54 -2.22 10.65 6.78
C GLN A 54 -1.55 10.25 8.10
N ALA A 55 -2.24 10.46 9.23
CA ALA A 55 -1.71 10.09 10.53
C ALA A 55 -1.53 8.57 10.65
N ALA A 56 -2.51 7.81 10.15
CA ALA A 56 -2.42 6.36 10.14
C ALA A 56 -1.20 5.90 9.35
N LEU A 57 -0.95 6.52 8.20
CA LEU A 57 0.16 6.14 7.34
C LEU A 57 1.50 6.40 8.01
N VAL A 58 1.67 7.57 8.64
CA VAL A 58 2.90 7.88 9.37
C VAL A 58 3.14 6.85 10.47
N ARG A 59 2.10 6.50 11.21
CA ARG A 59 2.19 5.51 12.29
C ARG A 59 2.55 4.13 11.75
N GLU A 60 1.88 3.68 10.68
CA GLU A 60 2.12 2.35 10.12
C GLU A 60 3.53 2.22 9.57
N ILE A 61 4.04 3.24 8.87
CA ILE A 61 5.40 3.17 8.34
C ILE A 61 6.42 3.16 9.46
N ARG A 62 6.18 3.92 10.53
CA ARG A 62 7.07 3.89 11.69
C ARG A 62 7.09 2.51 12.34
N GLU A 63 5.92 1.87 12.47
CA GLU A 63 5.80 0.55 13.08
C GLU A 63 6.42 -0.55 12.22
N GLU A 64 6.23 -0.50 10.91
CA GLU A 64 6.66 -1.57 10.01
C GLU A 64 8.10 -1.43 9.54
N LEU A 65 8.58 -0.22 9.36
CA LEU A 65 9.88 0.02 8.71
C LEU A 65 10.84 0.85 9.58
N GLU A 66 10.41 1.27 10.76
CA GLU A 66 11.17 2.17 11.62
C GLU A 66 11.66 3.41 10.88
N ALA A 67 10.80 3.94 10.01
CA ALA A 67 11.14 5.08 9.17
C ALA A 67 10.10 6.17 9.31
N GLU A 68 10.51 7.41 9.03
CA GLU A 68 9.61 8.55 8.98
C GLU A 68 9.37 8.91 7.53
N VAL A 69 8.10 9.11 7.20
CA VAL A 69 7.72 9.53 5.85
C VAL A 69 7.06 10.89 5.88
N CYS A 70 7.25 11.63 4.79
CA CYS A 70 6.47 12.83 4.50
C CYS A 70 5.36 12.40 3.57
N VAL A 71 4.11 12.56 4.01
CA VAL A 71 2.95 12.16 3.22
C VAL A 71 2.62 13.26 2.24
N GLY A 72 2.62 12.93 0.97
CA GLY A 72 2.28 13.84 -0.12
C GLY A 72 0.83 13.69 -0.56
N PRO A 73 0.53 14.00 -1.83
CA PRO A 73 -0.84 13.96 -2.31
C PRO A 73 -1.39 12.54 -2.43
N LEU A 74 -2.70 12.43 -2.30
CA LEU A 74 -3.38 11.17 -2.53
C LEU A 74 -3.17 10.75 -3.99
N LEU A 75 -2.71 9.53 -4.19
CA LEU A 75 -2.56 8.98 -5.54
C LEU A 75 -3.91 8.45 -6.03
N GLN A 76 -4.53 7.60 -5.22
CA GLN A 76 -5.80 6.99 -5.60
C GLN A 76 -6.38 6.26 -4.39
N THR A 77 -7.71 6.17 -4.33
CA THR A 77 -8.40 5.28 -3.41
C THR A 77 -8.92 4.10 -4.23
N VAL A 78 -8.53 2.89 -3.83
CA VAL A 78 -8.92 1.67 -4.53
C VAL A 78 -9.95 0.93 -3.69
N GLU A 79 -11.06 0.51 -4.32
CA GLU A 79 -12.05 -0.38 -3.71
C GLU A 79 -11.84 -1.76 -4.32
N TRP A 80 -11.69 -2.77 -3.49
CA TRP A 80 -11.46 -4.11 -4.00
C TRP A 80 -12.13 -5.16 -3.13
N ASP A 81 -12.80 -6.13 -3.77
CA ASP A 81 -13.43 -7.23 -3.08
C ASP A 81 -12.51 -8.44 -3.08
N TYR A 82 -11.95 -8.73 -1.91
CA TYR A 82 -11.28 -10.00 -1.68
C TYR A 82 -12.33 -11.02 -1.24
N PRO A 83 -12.04 -12.33 -1.32
CA PRO A 83 -13.04 -13.35 -0.95
C PRO A 83 -13.61 -13.15 0.45
N ALA A 84 -12.78 -12.74 1.42
CA ALA A 84 -13.19 -12.66 2.82
C ALA A 84 -13.65 -11.27 3.25
N PHE A 85 -13.36 -10.22 2.48
CA PHE A 85 -13.65 -8.85 2.92
C PHE A 85 -13.62 -7.87 1.75
N HIS A 86 -14.23 -6.71 1.99
CA HIS A 86 -14.11 -5.57 1.07
C HIS A 86 -13.03 -4.64 1.58
N LEU A 87 -12.11 -4.26 0.70
CA LEU A 87 -10.99 -3.37 1.03
C LEU A 87 -11.21 -1.98 0.45
N THR A 88 -11.02 -0.95 1.28
CA THR A 88 -10.86 0.43 0.81
C THR A 88 -9.42 0.82 1.10
N LEU A 89 -8.65 1.07 0.06
CA LEU A 89 -7.21 1.32 0.15
C LEU A 89 -6.91 2.74 -0.29
N HIS A 90 -6.46 3.57 0.66
CA HIS A 90 -6.07 4.97 0.36
C HIS A 90 -4.56 5.00 0.17
N CYS A 91 -4.11 5.31 -1.03
CA CYS A 91 -2.69 5.32 -1.37
C CYS A 91 -2.19 6.72 -1.59
N PHE A 92 -1.10 7.06 -0.91
CA PHE A 92 -0.50 8.39 -1.00
C PHE A 92 0.92 8.31 -1.53
N TRP A 93 1.29 9.30 -2.33
CA TRP A 93 2.69 9.51 -2.64
C TRP A 93 3.40 9.94 -1.36
N CYS A 94 4.57 9.36 -1.10
CA CYS A 94 5.36 9.69 0.08
C CYS A 94 6.82 9.84 -0.29
N SER A 95 7.56 10.55 0.55
CA SER A 95 9.02 10.59 0.50
C SER A 95 9.56 10.20 1.86
N LEU A 96 10.80 9.72 1.89
CA LEU A 96 11.43 9.37 3.17
C LEU A 96 12.01 10.62 3.81
N ALA A 97 11.72 10.80 5.10
CA ALA A 97 12.37 11.81 5.92
C ALA A 97 13.64 11.27 6.58
N THR A 98 13.79 9.94 6.60
CA THR A 98 14.99 9.27 7.11
C THR A 98 15.58 8.39 6.01
N ASP A 99 16.89 8.16 6.06
CA ASP A 99 17.56 7.38 5.01
C ASP A 99 17.44 5.87 5.20
N ALA A 100 17.26 5.41 6.43
CA ALA A 100 17.27 3.98 6.74
C ALA A 100 15.87 3.40 6.79
N LEU A 101 15.71 2.20 6.23
CA LEU A 101 14.49 1.40 6.28
C LEU A 101 14.84 0.07 6.91
N HIS A 102 14.00 -0.40 7.83
CA HIS A 102 14.19 -1.69 8.47
C HIS A 102 12.93 -2.54 8.25
N LEU A 103 13.12 -3.73 7.69
CA LEU A 103 12.00 -4.64 7.43
C LEU A 103 11.70 -5.43 8.70
N LEU A 104 10.64 -5.07 9.40
CA LEU A 104 10.25 -5.75 10.63
C LEU A 104 9.23 -6.86 10.39
N GLU A 105 8.37 -6.70 9.36
CA GLU A 105 7.27 -7.63 9.11
C GLU A 105 7.27 -8.22 7.70
N HIS A 106 8.17 -7.75 6.84
CA HIS A 106 8.22 -8.19 5.44
C HIS A 106 9.44 -9.08 5.22
N GLU A 107 9.33 -10.03 4.28
CA GLU A 107 10.45 -10.92 4.01
C GLU A 107 11.42 -10.37 2.99
N SER A 108 11.03 -9.37 2.19
CA SER A 108 11.89 -8.78 1.18
C SER A 108 11.38 -7.42 0.74
N ALA A 109 12.24 -6.66 0.07
CA ALA A 109 11.89 -5.36 -0.46
C ALA A 109 12.65 -5.11 -1.76
N ARG A 110 12.07 -4.26 -2.63
CA ARG A 110 12.68 -3.84 -3.88
C ARG A 110 12.32 -2.38 -4.16
N TRP A 111 13.10 -1.79 -5.05
CA TRP A 111 12.87 -0.42 -5.56
C TRP A 111 12.66 -0.47 -7.07
N PRO A 112 11.50 -0.96 -7.56
CA PRO A 112 11.28 -0.99 -9.01
C PRO A 112 11.06 0.41 -9.59
N GLY A 113 11.48 0.59 -10.84
CA GLY A 113 11.13 1.76 -11.64
C GLY A 113 9.97 1.44 -12.56
N ALA A 114 9.60 2.40 -13.42
CA ALA A 114 8.46 2.24 -14.33
C ALA A 114 8.56 0.98 -15.20
N ALA A 115 9.77 0.63 -15.65
CA ALA A 115 9.95 -0.53 -16.52
C ALA A 115 9.86 -1.85 -15.77
N ASP A 116 10.06 -1.84 -14.45
CA ASP A 116 10.15 -3.05 -13.63
C ASP A 116 8.93 -3.30 -12.77
N LEU A 117 7.90 -2.46 -12.84
CA LEU A 117 6.72 -2.59 -11.97
C LEU A 117 6.07 -3.96 -12.09
N GLY A 118 6.08 -4.54 -13.29
CA GLY A 118 5.51 -5.86 -13.51
C GLY A 118 6.39 -7.03 -13.11
N SER A 119 7.56 -6.77 -12.53
CA SER A 119 8.52 -7.84 -12.23
C SER A 119 8.19 -8.63 -10.97
N VAL A 120 7.22 -8.20 -10.19
CA VAL A 120 6.80 -8.88 -8.96
C VAL A 120 5.31 -9.16 -9.00
N ARG A 121 4.86 -10.09 -8.16
CA ARG A 121 3.45 -10.47 -8.09
C ARG A 121 2.75 -9.57 -7.07
N TRP A 122 2.06 -8.56 -7.57
CA TRP A 122 1.35 -7.61 -6.71
C TRP A 122 0.04 -8.17 -6.20
N LEU A 123 -0.31 -7.80 -4.96
CA LEU A 123 -1.68 -8.00 -4.49
C LEU A 123 -2.65 -7.32 -5.44
N PRO A 124 -3.82 -7.91 -5.69
CA PRO A 124 -4.77 -7.36 -6.67
C PRO A 124 -5.13 -5.89 -6.48
N ALA A 125 -5.37 -5.46 -5.25
CA ALA A 125 -5.71 -4.06 -4.99
C ALA A 125 -4.54 -3.13 -5.32
N ASP A 126 -3.33 -3.51 -4.92
CA ASP A 126 -2.13 -2.71 -5.17
C ASP A 126 -1.82 -2.62 -6.65
N GLU A 127 -2.08 -3.70 -7.39
CA GLU A 127 -1.85 -3.72 -8.83
C GLU A 127 -2.65 -2.63 -9.56
N GLN A 128 -3.79 -2.24 -9.03
CA GLN A 128 -4.63 -1.21 -9.63
C GLN A 128 -3.94 0.16 -9.70
N LEU A 129 -2.92 0.37 -8.89
CA LEU A 129 -2.19 1.64 -8.85
C LEU A 129 -1.11 1.75 -9.92
N LEU A 130 -0.68 0.63 -10.49
CA LEU A 130 0.51 0.60 -11.35
C LEU A 130 0.42 1.48 -12.59
N PRO A 131 -0.72 1.58 -13.29
CA PRO A 131 -0.77 2.46 -14.46
C PRO A 131 -0.52 3.93 -14.12
N LEU A 132 -1.08 4.42 -13.01
CA LEU A 132 -0.85 5.81 -12.58
C LEU A 132 0.58 6.02 -12.13
N ILE A 133 1.13 5.06 -11.40
CA ILE A 133 2.52 5.14 -10.94
C ILE A 133 3.46 5.18 -12.14
N ALA A 134 3.26 4.28 -13.10
CA ALA A 134 4.12 4.20 -14.28
C ALA A 134 4.13 5.52 -15.05
N ARG A 135 2.95 6.12 -15.24
CA ARG A 135 2.86 7.39 -15.95
C ARG A 135 3.59 8.51 -15.21
N THR A 136 3.48 8.54 -13.90
CA THR A 136 4.13 9.58 -13.10
C THR A 136 5.65 9.42 -13.12
N LEU A 137 6.14 8.19 -13.01
CA LEU A 137 7.58 7.94 -12.99
C LEU A 137 8.26 8.20 -14.34
N LYS A 138 7.49 8.14 -15.42
CA LYS A 138 8.06 8.36 -16.78
C LYS A 138 8.20 9.82 -17.15
N ARG A 139 7.66 10.72 -16.36
CA ARG A 139 7.73 12.16 -16.67
C ARG A 139 9.08 12.74 -16.37
#